data_3ee9c3bae082907165ed1e8c636856ed
#
_entry.id   3ee9c3bae082907165ed1e8c636856ed
#
_cell.length_a   1.000
_cell.length_b   1.000
_cell.length_c   1.000
_cell.angle_alpha   90.00
_cell.angle_beta   90.00
_cell.angle_gamma   90.00
#
_symmetry.space_group_name_H-M   'P 1'
#
loop_
_entity.id
_entity.type
_entity.pdbx_description
1 polymer ?
#
loop_
_entity_poly.entity_id
_entity_poly.type
_entity_poly.pdbx_seq_one_letter_code
_entity_poly.pdbx_strand_id
1 'polypeptide(L)'
;MVDSFYQNIYDFWFDNPSYWIPILNKDKEKIDRIIYEKFYNIDYINITIKISFLEFNNKTFIGFIIFQDQLYKHFMRYQILNSIQPDFDDSIILNIRITLSQNILSNVNKIILETTETELIFILMLFKHVKNYKYVIQNCLLWCAHHNNSIQEKLYLSKFFNDTYKKMYDFDYIYNNVDLFNQPNYPIEFTPVDICEHFPPQFIQHDWFNLLNLLLPNIQTLSTILLETIKFNNTIIVSLSGGVDSMVTLFLLNNLVINKKIDNKIIACHIVYGNRSESNYEFNFIKYYCSKLNIKLYYYNIEYLTRKNIDRDFYEKMTRDIRFNLYKSVSKYLNTDNFSVYLGHIKDDVVENIWSNFSKAQHIFDLKKMKISSIQEGVNIIRPFLNISKYIILQIAHDCYIPYLKNTTPSWSNRGKFRNRFYQETHIQYGDSVDEKIIQVADTLSTVGNIIDNLIYKPIYKSYNNIEKIIDVSRAIEAELDVNGWLNILEHICHNFLQISKPSIHSVKQFVERLTKNNFTTQKKEMKFQLKSNLQIIIYKNNTDDESISNKYYIKFFI
;
A
#
# COMPACT_ATOMS: atom_id res chain seq x y z
N MET A 1 10.25 -48.32 2.14
CA MET A 1 9.90 -48.11 3.55
C MET A 1 9.78 -46.60 3.86
N VAL A 2 10.77 -45.80 3.48
CA VAL A 2 10.77 -44.33 3.70
C VAL A 2 9.64 -43.66 2.93
N ASP A 3 9.46 -44.00 1.67
CA ASP A 3 8.42 -43.42 0.78
C ASP A 3 7.02 -43.71 1.29
N SER A 4 6.77 -44.94 1.78
CA SER A 4 5.46 -45.28 2.33
C SER A 4 5.14 -44.53 3.62
N PHE A 5 6.14 -44.16 4.41
CA PHE A 5 5.96 -43.37 5.63
C PHE A 5 5.52 -41.93 5.29
N TYR A 6 6.21 -41.27 4.37
CA TYR A 6 5.85 -39.91 3.98
C TYR A 6 4.56 -39.86 3.15
N GLN A 7 4.27 -40.89 2.36
CA GLN A 7 2.97 -41.04 1.69
C GLN A 7 1.83 -41.13 2.71
N ASN A 8 2.00 -41.91 3.79
CA ASN A 8 1.01 -42.02 4.86
C ASN A 8 0.81 -40.69 5.60
N ILE A 9 1.85 -39.86 5.76
CA ILE A 9 1.72 -38.51 6.32
C ILE A 9 0.91 -37.61 5.39
N TYR A 10 1.21 -37.63 4.09
CA TYR A 10 0.46 -36.89 3.09
C TYR A 10 -1.03 -37.28 3.13
N ASP A 11 -1.35 -38.56 2.99
CA ASP A 11 -2.72 -39.05 2.97
C ASP A 11 -3.46 -38.67 4.26
N PHE A 12 -2.85 -38.92 5.43
CA PHE A 12 -3.43 -38.54 6.70
C PHE A 12 -3.70 -37.03 6.83
N TRP A 13 -2.78 -36.20 6.35
CA TRP A 13 -2.87 -34.75 6.49
C TRP A 13 -3.99 -34.16 5.64
N PHE A 14 -4.10 -34.58 4.39
CA PHE A 14 -5.10 -34.09 3.47
C PHE A 14 -6.48 -34.75 3.62
N ASP A 15 -6.54 -35.96 4.17
CA ASP A 15 -7.79 -36.62 4.54
C ASP A 15 -8.42 -36.05 5.81
N ASN A 16 -7.66 -35.28 6.60
CA ASN A 16 -8.12 -34.70 7.87
C ASN A 16 -7.95 -33.17 7.91
N PRO A 17 -8.66 -32.39 7.11
CA PRO A 17 -8.52 -30.94 7.02
C PRO A 17 -8.74 -30.20 8.34
N SER A 18 -9.49 -30.80 9.27
CA SER A 18 -9.72 -30.25 10.61
C SER A 18 -8.44 -30.12 11.46
N TYR A 19 -7.35 -30.82 11.12
CA TYR A 19 -6.13 -30.77 11.90
C TYR A 19 -5.24 -29.55 11.60
N TRP A 20 -5.42 -28.93 10.44
CA TRP A 20 -4.66 -27.74 10.05
C TRP A 20 -5.50 -26.46 9.93
N ILE A 21 -6.83 -26.55 10.15
CA ILE A 21 -7.69 -25.38 10.31
C ILE A 21 -7.64 -24.94 11.79
N PRO A 22 -7.51 -23.65 12.11
CA PRO A 22 -7.45 -23.19 13.49
C PRO A 22 -8.72 -23.53 14.27
N ILE A 23 -8.60 -24.48 15.19
CA ILE A 23 -9.65 -24.96 16.09
C ILE A 23 -9.41 -24.38 17.50
N LEU A 24 -10.45 -24.34 18.32
CA LEU A 24 -10.39 -23.91 19.72
C LEU A 24 -9.32 -24.68 20.52
N ASN A 25 -8.70 -24.04 21.51
CA ASN A 25 -7.55 -24.57 22.23
C ASN A 25 -7.74 -26.00 22.81
N LYS A 26 -8.96 -26.40 23.16
CA LYS A 26 -9.26 -27.73 23.67
C LYS A 26 -9.05 -28.86 22.66
N ASP A 27 -9.14 -28.56 21.36
CA ASP A 27 -8.97 -29.58 20.33
C ASP A 27 -7.49 -29.73 19.92
N LYS A 28 -6.64 -28.74 20.21
CA LYS A 28 -5.21 -28.80 19.89
C LYS A 28 -4.49 -29.93 20.62
N GLU A 29 -4.73 -30.11 21.94
CA GLU A 29 -4.10 -31.15 22.71
C GLU A 29 -4.46 -32.55 22.19
N LYS A 30 -5.72 -32.75 21.82
CA LYS A 30 -6.18 -34.00 21.22
C LYS A 30 -5.50 -34.27 19.86
N ILE A 31 -5.36 -33.25 19.06
CA ILE A 31 -4.70 -33.32 17.74
C ILE A 31 -3.21 -33.58 17.90
N ASP A 32 -2.54 -32.86 18.81
CA ASP A 32 -1.12 -33.05 19.11
C ASP A 32 -0.84 -34.48 19.55
N ARG A 33 -1.73 -35.06 20.40
CA ARG A 33 -1.64 -36.44 20.83
C ARG A 33 -1.78 -37.43 19.66
N ILE A 34 -2.80 -37.29 18.82
CA ILE A 34 -3.04 -38.19 17.68
C ILE A 34 -1.85 -38.15 16.72
N ILE A 35 -1.31 -36.96 16.45
CA ILE A 35 -0.17 -36.78 15.53
C ILE A 35 1.08 -37.40 16.15
N TYR A 36 1.32 -37.20 17.44
CA TYR A 36 2.46 -37.77 18.15
C TYR A 36 2.41 -39.29 18.15
N GLU A 37 1.31 -39.89 18.62
CA GLU A 37 1.15 -41.33 18.68
C GLU A 37 1.30 -42.04 17.33
N LYS A 38 0.90 -41.35 16.24
CA LYS A 38 0.91 -41.94 14.91
C LYS A 38 2.23 -41.76 14.15
N PHE A 39 2.89 -40.64 14.29
CA PHE A 39 4.00 -40.24 13.40
C PHE A 39 5.31 -39.92 14.11
N TYR A 40 5.33 -39.82 15.46
CA TYR A 40 6.58 -39.58 16.15
C TYR A 40 7.51 -40.80 16.01
N ASN A 41 8.68 -40.57 15.38
CA ASN A 41 9.71 -41.57 15.20
C ASN A 41 11.08 -40.91 15.14
N ILE A 42 11.92 -41.17 16.14
CA ILE A 42 13.24 -40.56 16.31
C ILE A 42 14.19 -40.93 15.16
N ASP A 43 14.07 -42.13 14.60
CA ASP A 43 14.93 -42.58 13.52
C ASP A 43 14.69 -41.78 12.25
N TYR A 44 13.42 -41.47 11.91
CA TYR A 44 13.08 -40.62 10.77
C TYR A 44 13.48 -39.18 11.01
N ILE A 45 13.44 -38.69 12.21
CA ILE A 45 13.90 -37.36 12.59
C ILE A 45 15.41 -37.20 12.35
N ASN A 46 16.19 -38.23 12.67
CA ASN A 46 17.65 -38.23 12.52
C ASN A 46 18.15 -38.51 11.09
N ILE A 47 17.33 -39.15 10.25
CA ILE A 47 17.68 -39.50 8.86
C ILE A 47 17.57 -38.28 7.89
N THR A 48 16.91 -37.26 8.29
CA THR A 48 16.41 -36.14 7.45
C THR A 48 17.45 -35.41 6.61
N ILE A 49 18.72 -35.46 6.95
CA ILE A 49 19.76 -34.64 6.31
C ILE A 49 20.42 -35.37 5.10
N LYS A 50 20.12 -36.64 4.88
CA LYS A 50 20.85 -37.49 3.92
C LYS A 50 20.03 -38.02 2.74
N ILE A 51 18.76 -37.67 2.62
CA ILE A 51 17.87 -38.23 1.59
C ILE A 51 18.02 -37.47 0.28
N SER A 52 18.19 -38.18 -0.82
CA SER A 52 18.12 -37.63 -2.17
C SER A 52 16.65 -37.39 -2.55
N PHE A 53 16.26 -36.14 -2.68
CA PHE A 53 14.87 -35.71 -3.04
C PHE A 53 14.46 -36.08 -4.46
N LEU A 54 15.40 -36.52 -5.29
CA LEU A 54 15.18 -36.85 -6.72
C LEU A 54 14.33 -38.12 -6.93
N GLU A 55 14.17 -38.93 -5.89
CA GLU A 55 13.46 -40.21 -5.93
C GLU A 55 12.00 -40.12 -5.44
N PHE A 56 11.59 -39.01 -4.87
CA PHE A 56 10.23 -38.83 -4.33
C PHE A 56 9.22 -38.46 -5.43
N ASN A 57 8.06 -39.11 -5.40
CA ASN A 57 6.90 -38.57 -6.12
C ASN A 57 6.35 -37.32 -5.42
N ASN A 58 5.48 -36.56 -6.10
CA ASN A 58 4.98 -35.28 -5.54
C ASN A 58 4.33 -35.43 -4.16
N LYS A 59 3.53 -36.47 -3.92
CA LYS A 59 2.84 -36.70 -2.66
C LYS A 59 3.83 -37.06 -1.54
N THR A 60 4.75 -37.95 -1.80
CA THR A 60 5.80 -38.34 -0.85
C THR A 60 6.68 -37.15 -0.48
N PHE A 61 7.01 -36.31 -1.45
CA PHE A 61 7.76 -35.09 -1.24
C PHE A 61 7.02 -34.07 -0.36
N ILE A 62 5.72 -33.87 -0.61
CA ILE A 62 4.90 -32.98 0.21
C ILE A 62 4.72 -33.54 1.63
N GLY A 63 4.51 -34.84 1.78
CA GLY A 63 4.47 -35.53 3.07
C GLY A 63 5.76 -35.35 3.87
N PHE A 64 6.91 -35.41 3.20
CA PHE A 64 8.20 -35.13 3.80
C PHE A 64 8.31 -33.68 4.29
N ILE A 65 7.88 -32.69 3.49
CA ILE A 65 7.86 -31.27 3.91
C ILE A 65 6.93 -31.09 5.12
N ILE A 66 5.74 -31.69 5.11
CA ILE A 66 4.81 -31.62 6.24
C ILE A 66 5.43 -32.20 7.51
N PHE A 67 6.12 -33.33 7.41
CA PHE A 67 6.82 -33.92 8.55
C PHE A 67 7.83 -32.96 9.16
N GLN A 68 8.70 -32.38 8.35
CA GLN A 68 9.80 -31.53 8.78
C GLN A 68 9.37 -30.13 9.24
N ASP A 69 8.34 -29.58 8.63
CA ASP A 69 7.91 -28.20 8.91
C ASP A 69 6.75 -28.13 9.91
N GLN A 70 5.78 -29.04 9.81
CA GLN A 70 4.56 -28.96 10.60
C GLN A 70 4.55 -29.88 11.82
N LEU A 71 4.89 -31.19 11.63
CA LEU A 71 4.69 -32.18 12.68
C LEU A 71 5.62 -31.98 13.88
N TYR A 72 6.82 -31.43 13.70
CA TYR A 72 7.74 -31.20 14.83
C TYR A 72 7.14 -30.26 15.88
N LYS A 73 6.35 -29.31 15.51
CA LYS A 73 5.65 -28.44 16.47
C LYS A 73 4.58 -29.19 17.26
N HIS A 74 3.89 -30.13 16.61
CA HIS A 74 2.92 -30.99 17.30
C HIS A 74 3.62 -31.92 18.30
N PHE A 75 4.76 -32.52 17.93
CA PHE A 75 5.56 -33.37 18.80
C PHE A 75 6.06 -32.60 20.01
N MET A 76 6.67 -31.44 19.82
CA MET A 76 7.17 -30.60 20.89
C MET A 76 6.06 -30.20 21.88
N ARG A 77 4.90 -29.75 21.39
CA ARG A 77 3.77 -29.36 22.25
C ARG A 77 3.25 -30.55 23.07
N TYR A 78 3.12 -31.73 22.46
CA TYR A 78 2.70 -32.93 23.16
C TYR A 78 3.70 -33.33 24.24
N GLN A 79 5.00 -33.32 23.95
CA GLN A 79 6.05 -33.62 24.90
C GLN A 79 6.04 -32.68 26.10
N ILE A 80 5.94 -31.35 25.84
CA ILE A 80 5.86 -30.34 26.91
C ILE A 80 4.64 -30.56 27.80
N LEU A 81 3.46 -30.81 27.21
CA LEU A 81 2.22 -31.02 27.94
C LEU A 81 2.26 -32.29 28.84
N ASN A 82 3.01 -33.31 28.43
CA ASN A 82 3.16 -34.54 29.19
C ASN A 82 4.43 -34.61 30.06
N SER A 83 5.08 -33.46 30.27
CA SER A 83 6.32 -33.34 31.05
C SER A 83 7.46 -34.21 30.53
N ILE A 84 7.47 -34.49 29.23
CA ILE A 84 8.56 -35.15 28.51
C ILE A 84 9.50 -34.05 28.04
N GLN A 85 10.81 -34.22 28.24
CA GLN A 85 11.77 -33.26 27.73
C GLN A 85 11.68 -33.24 26.19
N PRO A 86 11.44 -32.09 25.55
CA PRO A 86 11.37 -32.01 24.10
C PRO A 86 12.71 -32.38 23.45
N ASP A 87 12.66 -33.17 22.37
CA ASP A 87 13.85 -33.51 21.58
C ASP A 87 14.36 -32.32 20.77
N PHE A 88 13.53 -31.29 20.62
CA PHE A 88 13.81 -30.08 19.81
C PHE A 88 13.43 -28.83 20.58
N ASP A 89 14.19 -27.79 20.35
CA ASP A 89 13.80 -26.41 20.65
C ASP A 89 13.48 -25.64 19.37
N ASP A 90 12.96 -24.42 19.50
CA ASP A 90 12.63 -23.57 18.33
C ASP A 90 13.85 -23.24 17.46
N SER A 91 15.06 -23.24 18.01
CA SER A 91 16.30 -22.96 17.28
C SER A 91 16.70 -24.14 16.38
N ILE A 92 16.57 -25.36 16.88
CA ILE A 92 16.81 -26.60 16.12
C ILE A 92 15.79 -26.70 14.98
N ILE A 93 14.51 -26.47 15.26
CA ILE A 93 13.45 -26.48 14.25
C ILE A 93 13.72 -25.42 13.17
N LEU A 94 14.14 -24.23 13.56
CA LEU A 94 14.46 -23.17 12.62
C LEU A 94 15.65 -23.55 11.71
N ASN A 95 16.71 -24.14 12.27
CA ASN A 95 17.86 -24.61 11.51
C ASN A 95 17.51 -25.70 10.50
N ILE A 96 16.65 -26.67 10.91
CA ILE A 96 16.14 -27.70 10.01
C ILE A 96 15.38 -27.06 8.84
N ARG A 97 14.50 -26.09 9.11
CA ARG A 97 13.73 -25.37 8.08
C ARG A 97 14.61 -24.59 7.12
N ILE A 98 15.63 -23.90 7.62
CA ILE A 98 16.59 -23.17 6.79
C ILE A 98 17.32 -24.14 5.85
N THR A 99 17.89 -25.21 6.39
CA THR A 99 18.62 -26.22 5.62
C THR A 99 17.72 -26.87 4.57
N LEU A 100 16.51 -27.25 4.96
CA LEU A 100 15.52 -27.86 4.07
C LEU A 100 15.13 -26.89 2.93
N SER A 101 14.82 -25.64 3.27
CA SER A 101 14.43 -24.64 2.27
C SER A 101 15.53 -24.38 1.21
N GLN A 102 16.79 -24.37 1.64
CA GLN A 102 17.92 -24.23 0.75
C GLN A 102 18.11 -25.45 -0.18
N ASN A 103 17.98 -26.65 0.38
CA ASN A 103 18.20 -27.89 -0.35
C ASN A 103 17.11 -28.18 -1.40
N ILE A 104 15.86 -27.77 -1.15
CA ILE A 104 14.75 -28.06 -2.05
C ILE A 104 14.50 -26.95 -3.09
N LEU A 105 15.14 -25.78 -2.94
CA LEU A 105 14.84 -24.58 -3.76
C LEU A 105 14.95 -24.85 -5.27
N SER A 106 15.91 -25.65 -5.71
CA SER A 106 16.14 -25.97 -7.11
C SER A 106 15.07 -26.87 -7.74
N ASN A 107 14.41 -27.71 -6.94
CA ASN A 107 13.48 -28.73 -7.41
C ASN A 107 11.99 -28.33 -7.21
N VAL A 108 11.71 -27.47 -6.25
CA VAL A 108 10.35 -27.08 -5.88
C VAL A 108 9.60 -26.38 -7.00
N ASN A 109 10.26 -25.57 -7.80
CA ASN A 109 9.60 -24.78 -8.85
C ASN A 109 8.83 -25.65 -9.86
N LYS A 110 9.30 -26.86 -10.16
CA LYS A 110 8.60 -27.78 -11.06
C LYS A 110 7.38 -28.40 -10.39
N ILE A 111 7.51 -28.77 -9.12
CA ILE A 111 6.44 -29.42 -8.35
C ILE A 111 5.31 -28.44 -8.05
N ILE A 112 5.63 -27.19 -7.72
CA ILE A 112 4.64 -26.14 -7.40
C ILE A 112 3.56 -26.01 -8.48
N LEU A 113 3.92 -26.08 -9.75
CA LEU A 113 2.95 -25.90 -10.84
C LEU A 113 1.95 -27.05 -10.97
N GLU A 114 2.28 -28.23 -10.45
CA GLU A 114 1.45 -29.43 -10.50
C GLU A 114 0.61 -29.66 -9.25
N THR A 115 0.73 -28.79 -8.24
CA THR A 115 0.06 -28.93 -6.95
C THR A 115 -1.36 -28.35 -6.95
N THR A 116 -2.18 -28.84 -6.03
CA THR A 116 -3.44 -28.19 -5.65
C THR A 116 -3.18 -26.92 -4.84
N GLU A 117 -4.20 -26.09 -4.65
CA GLU A 117 -4.12 -24.86 -3.82
C GLU A 117 -3.62 -25.14 -2.40
N THR A 118 -4.12 -26.20 -1.77
CA THR A 118 -3.78 -26.55 -0.38
C THR A 118 -2.38 -27.12 -0.26
N GLU A 119 -1.96 -27.97 -1.19
CA GLU A 119 -0.59 -28.50 -1.27
C GLU A 119 0.44 -27.38 -1.44
N LEU A 120 0.15 -26.44 -2.35
CA LEU A 120 0.97 -25.25 -2.55
C LEU A 120 1.20 -24.49 -1.24
N ILE A 121 0.14 -24.26 -0.46
CA ILE A 121 0.23 -23.53 0.80
C ILE A 121 1.19 -24.25 1.76
N PHE A 122 1.13 -25.57 1.88
CA PHE A 122 2.01 -26.30 2.78
C PHE A 122 3.47 -26.28 2.33
N ILE A 123 3.75 -26.37 1.04
CA ILE A 123 5.11 -26.21 0.50
C ILE A 123 5.63 -24.79 0.82
N LEU A 124 4.84 -23.77 0.55
CA LEU A 124 5.24 -22.39 0.73
C LEU A 124 5.28 -21.96 2.21
N MET A 125 4.61 -22.70 3.11
CA MET A 125 4.65 -22.46 4.55
C MET A 125 6.09 -22.61 5.08
N LEU A 126 6.84 -23.59 4.60
CA LEU A 126 8.25 -23.76 4.93
C LEU A 126 9.05 -22.47 4.66
N PHE A 127 8.91 -21.91 3.47
CA PHE A 127 9.61 -20.67 3.08
C PHE A 127 9.13 -19.46 3.87
N LYS A 128 7.86 -19.44 4.25
CA LYS A 128 7.31 -18.41 5.14
C LYS A 128 7.91 -18.46 6.54
N HIS A 129 8.14 -19.68 7.08
CA HIS A 129 8.74 -19.87 8.39
C HIS A 129 10.22 -19.42 8.44
N VAL A 130 10.95 -19.54 7.34
CA VAL A 130 12.32 -19.01 7.22
C VAL A 130 12.35 -17.56 6.73
N LYS A 131 11.22 -16.87 6.76
CA LYS A 131 11.05 -15.46 6.36
C LYS A 131 11.41 -15.16 4.90
N ASN A 132 11.45 -16.16 4.02
CA ASN A 132 11.63 -15.94 2.58
C ASN A 132 10.30 -15.53 1.92
N TYR A 133 9.74 -14.41 2.35
CA TYR A 133 8.42 -13.93 1.91
C TYR A 133 8.36 -13.60 0.42
N LYS A 134 9.46 -13.09 -0.15
CA LYS A 134 9.56 -12.81 -1.60
C LYS A 134 9.29 -14.07 -2.41
N TYR A 135 9.95 -15.17 -2.07
CA TYR A 135 9.76 -16.45 -2.73
C TYR A 135 8.31 -16.96 -2.61
N VAL A 136 7.72 -16.85 -1.42
CA VAL A 136 6.32 -17.25 -1.18
C VAL A 136 5.37 -16.46 -2.09
N ILE A 137 5.47 -15.15 -2.09
CA ILE A 137 4.61 -14.26 -2.91
C ILE A 137 4.76 -14.57 -4.40
N GLN A 138 6.00 -14.69 -4.87
CA GLN A 138 6.30 -14.99 -6.27
C GLN A 138 5.67 -16.31 -6.73
N ASN A 139 5.76 -17.35 -5.91
CA ASN A 139 5.23 -18.67 -6.28
C ASN A 139 3.71 -18.77 -6.15
N CYS A 140 3.08 -18.04 -5.22
CA CYS A 140 1.62 -17.90 -5.23
C CYS A 140 1.12 -17.30 -6.54
N LEU A 141 1.78 -16.24 -7.02
CA LEU A 141 1.41 -15.57 -8.27
C LEU A 141 1.70 -16.43 -9.49
N LEU A 142 2.84 -17.12 -9.51
CA LEU A 142 3.22 -18.02 -10.59
C LEU A 142 2.21 -19.17 -10.73
N TRP A 143 1.81 -19.77 -9.62
CA TRP A 143 0.79 -20.81 -9.58
C TRP A 143 -0.56 -20.32 -10.10
N CYS A 144 -1.02 -19.16 -9.65
CA CYS A 144 -2.25 -18.54 -10.14
C CYS A 144 -2.20 -18.29 -11.66
N ALA A 145 -1.09 -17.78 -12.17
CA ALA A 145 -0.90 -17.55 -13.60
C ALA A 145 -0.93 -18.85 -14.40
N HIS A 146 -0.29 -19.91 -13.91
CA HIS A 146 -0.27 -21.23 -14.57
C HIS A 146 -1.67 -21.83 -14.67
N HIS A 147 -2.50 -21.68 -13.63
CA HIS A 147 -3.87 -22.22 -13.58
C HIS A 147 -4.94 -21.25 -14.09
N ASN A 148 -4.56 -20.13 -14.71
CA ASN A 148 -5.46 -19.06 -15.19
C ASN A 148 -6.45 -18.57 -14.12
N ASN A 149 -6.03 -18.49 -12.87
CA ASN A 149 -6.82 -18.00 -11.74
C ASN A 149 -6.27 -16.66 -11.23
N SER A 150 -7.15 -15.82 -10.68
CA SER A 150 -6.70 -14.71 -9.84
C SER A 150 -6.51 -15.18 -8.39
N ILE A 151 -5.62 -14.52 -7.65
CA ILE A 151 -5.35 -14.90 -6.25
C ILE A 151 -6.58 -14.64 -5.36
N GLN A 152 -7.44 -13.69 -5.72
CA GLN A 152 -8.66 -13.34 -5.01
C GLN A 152 -9.74 -14.41 -5.13
N GLU A 153 -9.74 -15.19 -6.21
CA GLU A 153 -10.70 -16.27 -6.46
C GLU A 153 -10.40 -17.52 -5.61
N LYS A 154 -9.22 -17.59 -5.01
CA LYS A 154 -8.77 -18.73 -4.19
C LYS A 154 -8.85 -18.40 -2.71
N LEU A 155 -9.83 -18.98 -2.02
CA LEU A 155 -10.15 -18.63 -0.63
C LEU A 155 -8.96 -18.80 0.34
N TYR A 156 -8.30 -19.94 0.32
CA TYR A 156 -7.21 -20.25 1.24
C TYR A 156 -5.91 -19.58 0.80
N LEU A 157 -5.60 -19.62 -0.48
CA LEU A 157 -4.39 -19.01 -1.03
C LEU A 157 -4.40 -17.49 -0.87
N SER A 158 -5.54 -16.84 -1.09
CA SER A 158 -5.72 -15.39 -0.89
C SER A 158 -5.45 -15.00 0.57
N LYS A 159 -5.97 -15.77 1.53
CA LYS A 159 -5.73 -15.52 2.95
C LYS A 159 -4.27 -15.72 3.33
N PHE A 160 -3.64 -16.80 2.86
CA PHE A 160 -2.23 -17.10 3.09
C PHE A 160 -1.31 -16.06 2.45
N PHE A 161 -1.61 -15.67 1.22
CA PHE A 161 -0.91 -14.61 0.49
C PHE A 161 -1.00 -13.27 1.23
N ASN A 162 -2.19 -12.84 1.63
CA ASN A 162 -2.40 -11.57 2.32
C ASN A 162 -1.69 -11.51 3.68
N ASP A 163 -1.67 -12.62 4.44
CA ASP A 163 -0.95 -12.69 5.70
C ASP A 163 0.58 -12.66 5.49
N THR A 164 1.07 -13.34 4.44
CA THR A 164 2.49 -13.30 4.05
C THR A 164 2.88 -11.91 3.54
N TYR A 165 2.02 -11.31 2.74
CA TYR A 165 2.18 -9.95 2.23
C TYR A 165 2.31 -8.94 3.38
N LYS A 166 1.43 -8.99 4.37
CA LYS A 166 1.52 -8.11 5.55
C LYS A 166 2.86 -8.23 6.26
N LYS A 167 3.35 -9.47 6.45
CA LYS A 167 4.66 -9.72 7.10
C LYS A 167 5.83 -9.25 6.26
N MET A 168 5.76 -9.41 4.93
CA MET A 168 6.80 -8.96 4.01
C MET A 168 6.91 -7.44 3.96
N TYR A 169 5.79 -6.74 4.09
CA TYR A 169 5.74 -5.28 4.09
C TYR A 169 5.59 -4.68 5.48
N ASP A 170 5.77 -5.51 6.49
CA ASP A 170 6.01 -4.99 7.83
C ASP A 170 7.26 -4.10 7.84
N PHE A 171 7.22 -3.08 8.68
CA PHE A 171 8.29 -2.09 8.79
C PHE A 171 9.65 -2.75 9.04
N ASP A 172 9.72 -3.71 9.98
CA ASP A 172 10.98 -4.35 10.35
C ASP A 172 11.55 -5.21 9.22
N TYR A 173 10.72 -5.85 8.40
CA TYR A 173 11.20 -6.60 7.24
C TYR A 173 11.81 -5.68 6.19
N ILE A 174 11.14 -4.58 5.84
CA ILE A 174 11.67 -3.61 4.85
C ILE A 174 12.93 -2.94 5.40
N TYR A 175 12.95 -2.56 6.67
CA TYR A 175 14.12 -1.98 7.33
C TYR A 175 15.37 -2.86 7.19
N ASN A 176 15.23 -4.18 7.39
CA ASN A 176 16.34 -5.13 7.28
C ASN A 176 16.73 -5.49 5.83
N ASN A 177 15.91 -5.11 4.84
CA ASN A 177 16.12 -5.38 3.40
C ASN A 177 16.30 -4.11 2.57
N VAL A 178 16.52 -2.96 3.19
CA VAL A 178 16.86 -1.71 2.48
C VAL A 178 18.29 -1.78 2.00
N ASP A 179 18.48 -1.68 0.69
CA ASP A 179 19.81 -1.60 0.09
C ASP A 179 20.31 -0.15 0.13
N LEU A 180 21.51 0.03 0.69
CA LEU A 180 22.19 1.30 0.75
C LEU A 180 23.26 1.38 -0.33
N PHE A 181 23.17 2.36 -1.21
CA PHE A 181 24.22 2.65 -2.16
C PHE A 181 25.12 3.77 -1.65
N ASN A 182 26.30 3.40 -1.20
CA ASN A 182 27.27 4.32 -0.55
C ASN A 182 28.57 4.54 -1.33
N GLN A 183 28.73 3.97 -2.53
CA GLN A 183 30.04 4.04 -3.20
C GLN A 183 30.11 5.17 -4.24
N PRO A 184 31.01 6.16 -4.07
CA PRO A 184 31.21 7.24 -5.05
C PRO A 184 31.94 6.79 -6.33
N ASN A 185 32.54 5.58 -6.37
CA ASN A 185 33.46 5.14 -7.41
C ASN A 185 32.97 3.84 -8.10
N TYR A 186 31.77 3.82 -8.65
CA TYR A 186 31.39 2.71 -9.53
C TYR A 186 31.64 3.12 -10.99
N PRO A 187 32.52 2.45 -11.73
CA PRO A 187 32.60 2.60 -13.17
C PRO A 187 31.37 1.91 -13.76
N ILE A 188 30.32 2.67 -13.99
CA ILE A 188 29.18 2.19 -14.78
C ILE A 188 29.38 2.74 -16.17
N GLU A 189 29.64 1.87 -17.12
CA GLU A 189 29.45 2.19 -18.52
C GLU A 189 27.96 2.45 -18.73
N PHE A 190 27.60 3.70 -18.81
CA PHE A 190 26.26 4.16 -19.06
C PHE A 190 26.10 4.30 -20.58
N THR A 191 25.38 3.38 -21.20
CA THR A 191 24.91 3.57 -22.57
C THR A 191 23.58 4.30 -22.50
N PRO A 192 23.52 5.55 -22.98
CA PRO A 192 22.32 6.39 -22.89
C PRO A 192 21.30 5.98 -23.97
N VAL A 193 20.51 4.94 -23.74
CA VAL A 193 19.51 4.50 -24.72
C VAL A 193 18.23 5.34 -24.68
N ASP A 194 17.91 6.03 -23.58
CA ASP A 194 16.68 6.83 -23.43
C ASP A 194 16.87 8.12 -22.62
N ILE A 195 18.07 8.66 -22.61
CA ILE A 195 18.31 10.01 -22.12
C ILE A 195 17.83 11.01 -23.17
N CYS A 196 17.23 12.10 -22.72
CA CYS A 196 16.79 13.19 -23.58
C CYS A 196 17.86 13.50 -24.67
N GLU A 197 17.45 13.58 -25.94
CA GLU A 197 18.31 13.79 -27.11
C GLU A 197 19.26 14.99 -27.04
N HIS A 198 19.19 15.80 -26.00
CA HIS A 198 19.93 17.04 -25.80
C HIS A 198 21.14 16.95 -24.88
N PHE A 199 21.54 15.74 -24.45
CA PHE A 199 22.68 15.58 -23.53
C PHE A 199 23.84 14.78 -24.10
N PRO A 200 24.94 15.42 -24.44
CA PRO A 200 26.21 14.72 -24.59
C PRO A 200 26.69 14.23 -23.20
N PRO A 201 27.22 13.01 -23.11
CA PRO A 201 27.70 12.40 -21.86
C PRO A 201 28.78 13.20 -21.11
N GLN A 202 29.36 14.21 -21.78
CA GLN A 202 30.50 15.01 -21.30
C GLN A 202 30.14 16.09 -20.27
N PHE A 203 28.85 16.38 -20.07
CA PHE A 203 28.41 17.55 -19.29
C PHE A 203 28.13 17.32 -17.81
N ILE A 204 28.46 16.18 -17.24
CA ILE A 204 28.34 16.01 -15.80
C ILE A 204 29.71 16.28 -15.14
N GLN A 205 30.23 17.49 -15.26
CA GLN A 205 31.42 17.92 -14.54
C GLN A 205 31.10 18.83 -13.35
N HIS A 206 31.92 18.77 -12.30
CA HIS A 206 31.74 19.45 -11.02
C HIS A 206 31.59 20.99 -11.09
N ASP A 207 32.11 21.62 -12.14
CA ASP A 207 32.12 23.08 -12.30
C ASP A 207 30.76 23.68 -12.64
N TRP A 208 29.81 22.86 -12.93
CA TRP A 208 28.46 23.18 -13.30
C TRP A 208 27.65 23.88 -12.22
N PHE A 209 27.77 23.39 -10.97
CA PHE A 209 27.06 23.93 -9.84
C PHE A 209 27.49 25.36 -9.47
N ASN A 210 28.70 25.75 -9.84
CA ASN A 210 29.25 27.09 -9.59
C ASN A 210 28.81 28.12 -10.62
N LEU A 211 28.39 27.69 -11.82
CA LEU A 211 27.99 28.56 -12.93
C LEU A 211 26.51 28.88 -12.98
N LEU A 212 25.68 28.06 -12.39
CA LEU A 212 24.24 28.33 -12.29
C LEU A 212 23.99 29.28 -11.13
N ASN A 213 24.39 30.49 -11.33
CA ASN A 213 23.90 31.58 -10.52
C ASN A 213 22.39 31.47 -10.44
N LEU A 214 21.88 31.52 -9.23
CA LEU A 214 20.47 31.68 -8.85
C LEU A 214 19.78 32.89 -9.54
N LEU A 215 20.29 33.34 -10.67
CA LEU A 215 19.87 34.55 -11.40
C LEU A 215 18.73 34.28 -12.38
N LEU A 216 18.48 33.02 -12.75
CA LEU A 216 17.35 32.71 -13.63
C LEU A 216 16.02 32.86 -12.85
N PRO A 217 15.09 33.70 -13.32
CA PRO A 217 13.87 34.02 -12.56
C PRO A 217 13.07 32.80 -12.12
N ASN A 218 12.98 31.78 -12.97
CA ASN A 218 12.27 30.54 -12.65
C ASN A 218 12.95 29.75 -11.52
N ILE A 219 14.28 29.73 -11.46
CA ILE A 219 15.03 29.06 -10.38
C ILE A 219 14.82 29.80 -9.07
N GLN A 220 14.85 31.13 -9.08
CA GLN A 220 14.58 31.93 -7.88
C GLN A 220 13.18 31.68 -7.36
N THR A 221 12.18 31.69 -8.24
CA THR A 221 10.79 31.43 -7.89
C THR A 221 10.61 30.04 -7.26
N LEU A 222 11.12 28.97 -7.89
CA LEU A 222 10.99 27.62 -7.35
C LEU A 222 11.82 27.41 -6.08
N SER A 223 12.96 28.06 -5.97
CA SER A 223 13.79 28.05 -4.75
C SER A 223 13.07 28.72 -3.58
N THR A 224 12.38 29.83 -3.83
CA THR A 224 11.54 30.48 -2.79
C THR A 224 10.40 29.58 -2.35
N ILE A 225 9.69 28.97 -3.29
CA ILE A 225 8.62 28.00 -2.97
C ILE A 225 9.16 26.82 -2.13
N LEU A 226 10.35 26.33 -2.45
CA LEU A 226 10.98 25.27 -1.64
C LEU A 226 11.30 25.76 -0.23
N LEU A 227 11.91 26.94 -0.07
CA LEU A 227 12.25 27.53 1.23
C LEU A 227 11.04 27.68 2.14
N GLU A 228 9.88 28.04 1.60
CA GLU A 228 8.61 28.14 2.36
C GLU A 228 8.13 26.78 2.91
N THR A 229 8.54 25.67 2.27
CA THR A 229 8.12 24.32 2.67
C THR A 229 9.12 23.60 3.58
N ILE A 230 10.36 24.09 3.65
CA ILE A 230 11.45 23.45 4.40
C ILE A 230 11.37 23.80 5.88
N LYS A 231 11.38 22.77 6.72
CA LYS A 231 11.46 22.93 8.18
C LYS A 231 12.91 22.85 8.63
N PHE A 232 13.26 23.71 9.56
CA PHE A 232 14.60 23.71 10.16
C PHE A 232 14.91 22.38 10.86
N ASN A 233 16.17 21.92 10.79
CA ASN A 233 16.65 20.66 11.38
C ASN A 233 15.89 19.39 10.93
N ASN A 234 15.29 19.39 9.74
CA ASN A 234 14.58 18.25 9.20
C ASN A 234 15.42 17.52 8.15
N THR A 235 15.40 16.20 8.15
CA THR A 235 15.98 15.40 7.05
C THR A 235 15.01 15.41 5.86
N ILE A 236 15.51 15.77 4.69
CA ILE A 236 14.75 15.82 3.45
C ILE A 236 14.98 14.53 2.68
N ILE A 237 13.93 13.75 2.49
CA ILE A 237 13.90 12.56 1.65
C ILE A 237 13.27 12.94 0.31
N VAL A 238 13.99 12.83 -0.80
CA VAL A 238 13.42 13.03 -2.14
C VAL A 238 13.01 11.67 -2.72
N SER A 239 11.73 11.50 -3.03
CA SER A 239 11.25 10.32 -3.76
C SER A 239 11.59 10.46 -5.23
N LEU A 240 12.65 9.80 -5.65
CA LEU A 240 13.26 9.98 -6.97
C LEU A 240 12.78 8.91 -7.94
N SER A 241 12.09 9.32 -9.00
CA SER A 241 11.60 8.40 -10.04
C SER A 241 12.46 8.40 -11.32
N GLY A 242 13.41 9.31 -11.43
CA GLY A 242 14.17 9.56 -12.66
C GLY A 242 13.47 10.47 -13.67
N GLY A 243 12.17 10.69 -13.53
CA GLY A 243 11.42 11.66 -14.36
C GLY A 243 11.77 13.09 -14.02
N VAL A 244 11.60 14.01 -15.00
CA VAL A 244 12.07 15.40 -14.91
C VAL A 244 11.62 16.11 -13.64
N ASP A 245 10.38 15.90 -13.18
CA ASP A 245 9.83 16.59 -12.02
C ASP A 245 10.60 16.26 -10.73
N SER A 246 10.89 14.98 -10.51
CA SER A 246 11.66 14.52 -9.36
C SER A 246 13.15 14.90 -9.44
N MET A 247 13.71 14.91 -10.67
CA MET A 247 15.12 15.28 -10.90
C MET A 247 15.34 16.77 -10.65
N VAL A 248 14.42 17.63 -11.14
CA VAL A 248 14.45 19.09 -10.86
C VAL A 248 14.25 19.35 -9.36
N THR A 249 13.35 18.64 -8.70
CA THR A 249 13.15 18.76 -7.24
C THR A 249 14.44 18.47 -6.47
N LEU A 250 15.11 17.35 -6.79
CA LEU A 250 16.37 16.98 -6.16
C LEU A 250 17.48 18.02 -6.42
N PHE A 251 17.59 18.46 -7.67
CA PHE A 251 18.58 19.45 -8.08
C PHE A 251 18.42 20.77 -7.31
N LEU A 252 17.22 21.32 -7.27
CA LEU A 252 16.95 22.60 -6.59
C LEU A 252 17.20 22.51 -5.08
N LEU A 253 16.78 21.41 -4.44
CA LEU A 253 17.07 21.19 -3.02
C LEU A 253 18.59 21.10 -2.75
N ASN A 254 19.31 20.34 -3.57
CA ASN A 254 20.75 20.23 -3.46
C ASN A 254 21.46 21.58 -3.69
N ASN A 255 20.98 22.37 -4.64
CA ASN A 255 21.49 23.72 -4.89
C ASN A 255 21.29 24.66 -3.69
N LEU A 256 20.17 24.56 -2.97
CA LEU A 256 19.95 25.31 -1.74
C LEU A 256 20.96 24.94 -0.64
N VAL A 257 21.34 23.68 -0.52
CA VAL A 257 22.39 23.24 0.43
C VAL A 257 23.76 23.75 0.01
N ILE A 258 24.15 23.57 -1.26
CA ILE A 258 25.45 24.03 -1.78
C ILE A 258 25.61 25.55 -1.57
N ASN A 259 24.57 26.32 -1.81
CA ASN A 259 24.55 27.76 -1.61
C ASN A 259 24.31 28.20 -0.15
N LYS A 260 24.39 27.26 0.81
CA LYS A 260 24.22 27.52 2.24
C LYS A 260 22.92 28.27 2.60
N LYS A 261 21.87 28.05 1.82
CA LYS A 261 20.52 28.60 2.13
C LYS A 261 19.79 27.74 3.13
N ILE A 262 20.13 26.44 3.19
CA ILE A 262 19.61 25.46 4.15
C ILE A 262 20.76 24.55 4.60
N ASP A 263 20.66 24.02 5.83
CA ASP A 263 21.60 23.05 6.41
C ASP A 263 21.01 21.65 6.51
N ASN A 264 19.88 21.42 5.85
CA ASN A 264 19.16 20.15 5.88
C ASN A 264 19.96 19.05 5.18
N LYS A 265 19.97 17.86 5.76
CA LYS A 265 20.47 16.66 5.11
C LYS A 265 19.51 16.23 4.01
N ILE A 266 19.99 16.08 2.78
CA ILE A 266 19.23 15.59 1.64
C ILE A 266 19.64 14.17 1.33
N ILE A 267 18.66 13.31 1.12
CA ILE A 267 18.82 11.93 0.66
C ILE A 267 17.78 11.62 -0.43
N ALA A 268 18.09 10.64 -1.27
CA ALA A 268 17.18 10.15 -2.30
C ALA A 268 16.67 8.75 -1.93
N CYS A 269 15.38 8.49 -2.22
CA CYS A 269 14.78 7.17 -2.15
C CYS A 269 14.21 6.78 -3.51
N HIS A 270 14.47 5.54 -3.95
CA HIS A 270 13.98 5.00 -5.22
C HIS A 270 13.36 3.62 -5.05
N ILE A 271 12.31 3.33 -5.83
CA ILE A 271 11.74 1.98 -5.95
C ILE A 271 12.05 1.46 -7.34
N VAL A 272 12.76 0.35 -7.41
CA VAL A 272 13.01 -0.37 -8.66
C VAL A 272 11.83 -1.29 -8.94
N TYR A 273 11.01 -0.93 -9.94
CA TYR A 273 9.83 -1.70 -10.32
C TYR A 273 10.21 -2.71 -11.40
N GLY A 274 10.06 -4.01 -11.15
CA GLY A 274 10.36 -5.08 -12.10
C GLY A 274 9.36 -5.24 -13.27
N ASN A 275 8.56 -4.21 -13.54
CA ASN A 275 7.49 -4.27 -14.55
C ASN A 275 7.95 -4.04 -15.99
N ARG A 276 9.16 -3.54 -16.17
CA ARG A 276 9.71 -3.12 -17.46
C ARG A 276 11.18 -3.52 -17.54
N SER A 277 11.62 -3.86 -18.74
CA SER A 277 13.03 -4.12 -19.05
C SER A 277 13.92 -2.90 -18.74
N GLU A 278 13.36 -1.69 -18.85
CA GLU A 278 14.06 -0.42 -18.65
C GLU A 278 14.30 -0.08 -17.17
N SER A 279 13.65 -0.76 -16.23
CA SER A 279 13.74 -0.43 -14.80
C SER A 279 15.17 -0.48 -14.27
N ASN A 280 16.00 -1.40 -14.76
CA ASN A 280 17.41 -1.48 -14.38
C ASN A 280 18.23 -0.32 -14.96
N TYR A 281 17.91 0.15 -16.17
CA TYR A 281 18.54 1.33 -16.76
C TYR A 281 18.15 2.60 -15.99
N GLU A 282 16.88 2.74 -15.66
CA GLU A 282 16.37 3.84 -14.83
C GLU A 282 17.10 3.89 -13.49
N PHE A 283 17.24 2.74 -12.83
CA PHE A 283 17.93 2.62 -11.56
C PHE A 283 19.43 2.99 -11.67
N ASN A 284 20.14 2.47 -12.68
CA ASN A 284 21.56 2.78 -12.91
C ASN A 284 21.77 4.26 -13.19
N PHE A 285 20.86 4.89 -13.97
CA PHE A 285 20.88 6.33 -14.22
C PHE A 285 20.74 7.14 -12.92
N ILE A 286 19.75 6.81 -12.09
CA ILE A 286 19.50 7.49 -10.81
C ILE A 286 20.70 7.33 -9.88
N LYS A 287 21.27 6.12 -9.81
CA LYS A 287 22.43 5.78 -9.02
C LYS A 287 23.64 6.63 -9.43
N TYR A 288 23.89 6.72 -10.73
CA TYR A 288 24.96 7.54 -11.28
C TYR A 288 24.75 9.03 -10.95
N TYR A 289 23.56 9.55 -11.16
CA TYR A 289 23.25 10.95 -10.88
C TYR A 289 23.41 11.30 -9.40
N CYS A 290 22.87 10.50 -8.51
CA CYS A 290 23.03 10.68 -7.06
C CYS A 290 24.52 10.66 -6.64
N SER A 291 25.33 9.77 -7.23
CA SER A 291 26.78 9.72 -6.95
C SER A 291 27.49 11.00 -7.39
N LYS A 292 27.11 11.59 -8.53
CA LYS A 292 27.69 12.87 -9.00
C LYS A 292 27.31 14.06 -8.12
N LEU A 293 26.11 14.03 -7.54
CA LEU A 293 25.66 15.06 -6.59
C LEU A 293 26.14 14.81 -5.14
N ASN A 294 26.85 13.73 -4.88
CA ASN A 294 27.21 13.28 -3.53
C ASN A 294 26.00 13.11 -2.60
N ILE A 295 24.87 12.66 -3.16
CA ILE A 295 23.63 12.40 -2.42
C ILE A 295 23.51 10.91 -2.16
N LYS A 296 23.22 10.53 -0.90
CA LYS A 296 22.98 9.13 -0.55
C LYS A 296 21.67 8.65 -1.15
N LEU A 297 21.72 7.52 -1.86
CA LEU A 297 20.58 6.86 -2.46
C LEU A 297 20.22 5.60 -1.68
N TYR A 298 18.97 5.52 -1.22
CA TYR A 298 18.37 4.31 -0.67
C TYR A 298 17.35 3.78 -1.67
N TYR A 299 17.36 2.49 -1.90
CA TYR A 299 16.43 1.90 -2.86
C TYR A 299 15.87 0.55 -2.39
N TYR A 300 14.74 0.18 -2.97
CA TYR A 300 14.12 -1.13 -2.75
C TYR A 300 13.71 -1.74 -4.08
N ASN A 301 14.09 -3.01 -4.30
CA ASN A 301 13.84 -3.72 -5.54
C ASN A 301 12.64 -4.66 -5.41
N ILE A 302 11.63 -4.49 -6.30
CA ILE A 302 10.40 -5.29 -6.35
C ILE A 302 10.25 -6.07 -7.66
N GLU A 303 11.34 -6.67 -8.15
CA GLU A 303 11.36 -7.47 -9.40
C GLU A 303 10.36 -8.64 -9.42
N TYR A 304 9.96 -9.12 -8.24
CA TYR A 304 9.07 -10.27 -8.08
C TYR A 304 7.58 -9.95 -8.27
N LEU A 305 7.20 -8.69 -8.44
CA LEU A 305 5.81 -8.28 -8.67
C LEU A 305 5.64 -7.81 -10.11
N THR A 306 4.96 -8.60 -10.90
CA THR A 306 4.56 -8.18 -12.24
C THR A 306 3.07 -7.87 -12.28
N ARG A 307 2.71 -6.76 -12.90
CA ARG A 307 1.31 -6.32 -13.02
C ARG A 307 0.43 -7.27 -13.81
N LYS A 308 1.01 -8.15 -14.63
CA LYS A 308 0.25 -9.08 -15.47
C LYS A 308 -0.60 -10.07 -14.68
N ASN A 309 -0.18 -10.41 -13.45
CA ASN A 309 -0.75 -11.50 -12.65
C ASN A 309 -1.46 -11.02 -11.39
N ILE A 310 -1.65 -9.72 -11.22
CA ILE A 310 -2.21 -9.13 -10.00
C ILE A 310 -3.29 -8.13 -10.38
N ASP A 311 -4.38 -8.12 -9.59
CA ASP A 311 -5.40 -7.07 -9.69
C ASP A 311 -4.76 -5.68 -9.56
N ARG A 312 -5.26 -4.74 -10.34
CA ARG A 312 -4.68 -3.40 -10.45
C ARG A 312 -4.70 -2.65 -9.13
N ASP A 313 -5.85 -2.63 -8.45
CA ASP A 313 -6.02 -1.83 -7.23
C ASP A 313 -5.17 -2.41 -6.11
N PHE A 314 -5.06 -3.74 -6.09
CA PHE A 314 -4.18 -4.45 -5.17
C PHE A 314 -2.70 -4.14 -5.44
N TYR A 315 -2.26 -4.17 -6.71
CA TYR A 315 -0.90 -3.80 -7.09
C TYR A 315 -0.55 -2.36 -6.71
N GLU A 316 -1.45 -1.41 -7.01
CA GLU A 316 -1.26 0.02 -6.67
C GLU A 316 -1.17 0.22 -5.15
N LYS A 317 -1.99 -0.51 -4.37
CA LYS A 317 -1.91 -0.51 -2.91
C LYS A 317 -0.58 -1.08 -2.41
N MET A 318 -0.18 -2.23 -2.91
CA MET A 318 1.08 -2.89 -2.53
C MET A 318 2.29 -1.98 -2.77
N THR A 319 2.41 -1.44 -3.97
CA THR A 319 3.54 -0.57 -4.33
C THR A 319 3.54 0.74 -3.54
N ARG A 320 2.36 1.20 -3.12
CA ARG A 320 2.23 2.33 -2.19
C ARG A 320 2.76 1.98 -0.81
N ASP A 321 2.31 0.86 -0.22
CA ASP A 321 2.72 0.41 1.11
C ASP A 321 4.24 0.23 1.18
N ILE A 322 4.85 -0.41 0.16
CA ILE A 322 6.31 -0.56 0.02
C ILE A 322 7.01 0.80 0.07
N ARG A 323 6.51 1.76 -0.68
CA ARG A 323 7.11 3.09 -0.77
C ARG A 323 7.11 3.80 0.59
N PHE A 324 5.99 3.80 1.29
CA PHE A 324 5.88 4.43 2.60
C PHE A 324 6.76 3.73 3.65
N ASN A 325 6.81 2.40 3.60
CA ASN A 325 7.66 1.63 4.49
C ASN A 325 9.15 1.86 4.20
N LEU A 326 9.54 2.05 2.93
CA LEU A 326 10.91 2.46 2.59
C LEU A 326 11.27 3.78 3.25
N TYR A 327 10.41 4.81 3.18
CA TYR A 327 10.68 6.10 3.82
C TYR A 327 10.86 5.97 5.34
N LYS A 328 9.97 5.22 6.01
CA LYS A 328 10.05 4.95 7.44
C LYS A 328 11.32 4.18 7.82
N SER A 329 11.67 3.16 7.03
CA SER A 329 12.87 2.35 7.26
C SER A 329 14.15 3.17 7.12
N VAL A 330 14.19 4.06 6.14
CA VAL A 330 15.34 4.96 5.94
C VAL A 330 15.46 5.96 7.08
N SER A 331 14.35 6.52 7.57
CA SER A 331 14.38 7.44 8.72
C SER A 331 14.87 6.73 9.99
N LYS A 332 14.39 5.53 10.26
CA LYS A 332 14.87 4.70 11.38
C LYS A 332 16.35 4.35 11.25
N TYR A 333 16.81 3.96 10.06
CA TYR A 333 18.22 3.68 9.79
C TYR A 333 19.13 4.89 10.06
N LEU A 334 18.62 6.09 9.79
CA LEU A 334 19.35 7.34 10.02
C LEU A 334 19.19 7.88 11.45
N ASN A 335 18.45 7.18 12.32
CA ASN A 335 18.09 7.62 13.68
C ASN A 335 17.51 9.04 13.70
N THR A 336 16.57 9.33 12.77
CA THR A 336 15.91 10.63 12.69
C THR A 336 14.41 10.48 12.71
N ASP A 337 13.75 11.06 13.69
CA ASP A 337 12.27 11.12 13.76
C ASP A 337 11.73 12.36 13.03
N ASN A 338 12.60 13.35 12.77
CA ASN A 338 12.24 14.57 12.09
C ASN A 338 12.64 14.51 10.61
N PHE A 339 11.71 14.05 9.76
CA PHE A 339 11.93 13.97 8.31
C PHE A 339 10.68 14.36 7.52
N SER A 340 10.89 14.78 6.29
CA SER A 340 9.82 15.02 5.32
C SER A 340 10.18 14.42 3.97
N VAL A 341 9.17 13.86 3.30
CA VAL A 341 9.34 13.27 1.96
C VAL A 341 8.85 14.24 0.92
N TYR A 342 9.73 14.64 0.03
CA TYR A 342 9.45 15.54 -1.10
C TYR A 342 9.11 14.74 -2.34
N LEU A 343 7.95 15.02 -2.93
CA LEU A 343 7.46 14.42 -4.16
C LEU A 343 7.43 15.48 -5.26
N GLY A 344 7.96 15.15 -6.43
CA GLY A 344 7.95 16.02 -7.60
C GLY A 344 6.58 16.08 -8.31
N HIS A 345 5.48 16.18 -7.56
CA HIS A 345 4.16 16.37 -8.16
C HIS A 345 3.96 17.82 -8.59
N ILE A 346 3.39 18.03 -9.77
CA ILE A 346 3.19 19.33 -10.43
C ILE A 346 1.70 19.58 -10.73
N LYS A 347 1.38 20.71 -11.34
CA LYS A 347 0.01 21.11 -11.70
C LYS A 347 -0.70 20.06 -12.57
N ASP A 348 0.00 19.50 -13.53
CA ASP A 348 -0.53 18.45 -14.41
C ASP A 348 -0.99 17.19 -13.63
N ASP A 349 -0.28 16.82 -12.56
CA ASP A 349 -0.70 15.72 -11.66
C ASP A 349 -1.97 16.07 -10.87
N VAL A 350 -2.16 17.35 -10.53
CA VAL A 350 -3.39 17.81 -9.86
C VAL A 350 -4.57 17.67 -10.81
N VAL A 351 -4.43 18.10 -12.05
CA VAL A 351 -5.48 17.98 -13.10
C VAL A 351 -5.79 16.50 -13.35
N GLU A 352 -4.78 15.65 -13.50
CA GLU A 352 -4.96 14.19 -13.64
C GLU A 352 -5.73 13.61 -12.44
N ASN A 353 -5.41 14.05 -11.23
CA ASN A 353 -6.08 13.59 -10.01
C ASN A 353 -7.55 14.03 -9.96
N ILE A 354 -7.86 15.29 -10.32
CA ILE A 354 -9.22 15.81 -10.39
C ILE A 354 -10.05 14.97 -11.38
N TRP A 355 -9.55 14.75 -12.58
CA TRP A 355 -10.23 13.93 -13.59
C TRP A 355 -10.43 12.49 -13.14
N SER A 356 -9.43 11.89 -12.48
CA SER A 356 -9.54 10.53 -11.94
C SER A 356 -10.60 10.42 -10.84
N ASN A 357 -10.69 11.40 -9.95
CA ASN A 357 -11.69 11.40 -8.88
C ASN A 357 -13.09 11.69 -9.43
N PHE A 358 -13.21 12.61 -10.38
CA PHE A 358 -14.45 12.92 -11.08
C PHE A 358 -15.00 11.70 -11.83
N SER A 359 -14.16 11.00 -12.60
CA SER A 359 -14.56 9.81 -13.37
C SER A 359 -15.04 8.64 -12.49
N LYS A 360 -14.63 8.60 -11.23
CA LYS A 360 -15.06 7.60 -10.23
C LYS A 360 -16.26 8.05 -9.40
N ALA A 361 -16.76 9.26 -9.65
CA ALA A 361 -17.81 9.93 -8.84
C ALA A 361 -17.49 9.91 -7.33
N GLN A 362 -16.20 9.96 -6.98
CA GLN A 362 -15.73 9.92 -5.60
C GLN A 362 -15.36 11.31 -5.11
N HIS A 363 -15.76 11.62 -3.87
CA HIS A 363 -15.33 12.83 -3.18
C HIS A 363 -15.55 14.12 -3.98
N ILE A 364 -16.77 14.32 -4.51
CA ILE A 364 -17.11 15.49 -5.36
C ILE A 364 -16.69 16.82 -4.70
N PHE A 365 -16.80 16.93 -3.38
CA PHE A 365 -16.38 18.10 -2.63
C PHE A 365 -14.89 18.15 -2.27
N ASP A 366 -14.10 17.14 -2.66
CA ASP A 366 -12.65 17.08 -2.46
C ASP A 366 -11.96 16.41 -3.66
N LEU A 367 -12.27 16.89 -4.86
CA LEU A 367 -11.71 16.34 -6.11
C LEU A 367 -10.20 16.51 -6.18
N LYS A 368 -9.67 17.60 -5.66
CA LYS A 368 -8.24 17.95 -5.75
C LYS A 368 -7.35 17.06 -4.87
N LYS A 369 -7.81 16.56 -3.73
CA LYS A 369 -7.13 15.70 -2.74
C LYS A 369 -5.63 15.95 -2.50
N MET A 370 -4.88 16.37 -3.50
CA MET A 370 -3.45 16.69 -3.38
C MET A 370 -3.26 18.03 -2.68
N LYS A 371 -2.58 18.00 -1.51
CA LYS A 371 -2.19 19.19 -0.74
C LYS A 371 -0.69 19.36 -0.78
N ILE A 372 -0.20 20.60 -0.69
CA ILE A 372 1.23 20.92 -0.61
C ILE A 372 1.90 20.15 0.53
N SER A 373 1.27 20.15 1.70
CA SER A 373 1.72 19.36 2.85
C SER A 373 0.58 18.47 3.36
N SER A 374 0.89 17.21 3.64
CA SER A 374 -0.08 16.25 4.21
C SER A 374 0.63 15.15 4.97
N ILE A 375 0.04 14.69 6.07
CA ILE A 375 0.49 13.47 6.75
C ILE A 375 -0.22 12.29 6.12
N GLN A 376 0.53 11.33 5.59
CA GLN A 376 0.02 10.10 5.00
C GLN A 376 0.75 8.91 5.63
N GLU A 377 0.00 7.96 6.18
CA GLU A 377 0.55 6.78 6.85
C GLU A 377 1.65 7.11 7.90
N GLY A 378 1.49 8.25 8.59
CA GLY A 378 2.45 8.75 9.58
C GLY A 378 3.69 9.44 8.99
N VAL A 379 3.77 9.61 7.67
CA VAL A 379 4.87 10.29 6.97
C VAL A 379 4.43 11.69 6.54
N ASN A 380 5.26 12.70 6.81
CA ASN A 380 5.03 14.06 6.32
C ASN A 380 5.43 14.16 4.84
N ILE A 381 4.45 14.30 3.97
CA ILE A 381 4.62 14.41 2.51
C ILE A 381 4.53 15.86 2.08
N ILE A 382 5.54 16.33 1.36
CA ILE A 382 5.61 17.70 0.80
C ILE A 382 5.58 17.61 -0.73
N ARG A 383 4.76 18.44 -1.36
CA ARG A 383 4.62 18.58 -2.81
C ARG A 383 4.74 20.05 -3.17
N PRO A 384 5.95 20.59 -3.28
CA PRO A 384 6.15 22.03 -3.38
C PRO A 384 5.62 22.62 -4.69
N PHE A 385 5.58 21.83 -5.76
CA PHE A 385 5.35 22.31 -7.12
C PHE A 385 3.93 22.06 -7.68
N LEU A 386 2.94 21.82 -6.81
CA LEU A 386 1.56 21.53 -7.24
C LEU A 386 0.91 22.65 -8.09
N ASN A 387 1.40 23.87 -8.01
CA ASN A 387 0.91 25.00 -8.80
C ASN A 387 1.82 25.35 -9.99
N ILE A 388 2.88 24.55 -10.22
CA ILE A 388 3.87 24.80 -11.27
C ILE A 388 3.55 23.92 -12.49
N SER A 389 3.52 24.52 -13.67
CA SER A 389 3.28 23.81 -14.91
C SER A 389 4.48 22.98 -15.36
N LYS A 390 4.23 21.93 -16.13
CA LYS A 390 5.26 21.08 -16.73
C LYS A 390 6.24 21.89 -17.59
N TYR A 391 5.75 22.91 -18.25
CA TYR A 391 6.57 23.81 -19.08
C TYR A 391 7.71 24.45 -18.26
N ILE A 392 7.42 25.02 -17.09
CA ILE A 392 8.44 25.64 -16.22
C ILE A 392 9.47 24.62 -15.74
N ILE A 393 9.01 23.43 -15.34
CA ILE A 393 9.90 22.34 -14.92
C ILE A 393 10.85 21.92 -16.05
N LEU A 394 10.33 21.75 -17.27
CA LEU A 394 11.13 21.41 -18.46
C LEU A 394 12.11 22.54 -18.80
N GLN A 395 11.67 23.79 -18.74
CA GLN A 395 12.55 24.93 -18.98
C GLN A 395 13.73 24.94 -18.00
N ILE A 396 13.49 24.76 -16.70
CA ILE A 396 14.56 24.66 -15.70
C ILE A 396 15.46 23.47 -15.99
N ALA A 397 14.89 22.31 -16.33
CA ALA A 397 15.69 21.15 -16.66
C ALA A 397 16.64 21.40 -17.83
N HIS A 398 16.16 22.12 -18.88
CA HIS A 398 16.97 22.48 -20.04
C HIS A 398 17.99 23.58 -19.73
N ASP A 399 17.57 24.65 -19.08
CA ASP A 399 18.44 25.79 -18.75
C ASP A 399 19.58 25.37 -17.78
N CYS A 400 19.26 24.44 -16.88
CA CYS A 400 20.22 23.88 -15.93
C CYS A 400 20.84 22.58 -16.40
N TYR A 401 20.53 22.10 -17.60
CA TYR A 401 21.02 20.82 -18.13
C TYR A 401 20.80 19.65 -17.15
N ILE A 402 19.70 19.58 -16.45
CA ILE A 402 19.35 18.50 -15.52
C ILE A 402 18.96 17.28 -16.34
N PRO A 403 19.69 16.18 -16.24
CA PRO A 403 19.34 14.97 -16.98
C PRO A 403 18.09 14.32 -16.38
N TYR A 404 17.24 13.76 -17.24
CA TYR A 404 16.03 13.04 -16.81
C TYR A 404 15.63 11.99 -17.84
N LEU A 405 14.85 11.02 -17.40
CA LEU A 405 14.30 9.97 -18.24
C LEU A 405 12.96 10.42 -18.83
N LYS A 406 12.81 10.25 -20.14
CA LYS A 406 11.51 10.40 -20.83
C LYS A 406 10.65 9.16 -20.57
N ASN A 407 9.33 9.32 -20.55
CA ASN A 407 8.36 8.21 -20.57
C ASN A 407 8.47 7.21 -19.40
N THR A 408 8.87 7.67 -18.21
CA THR A 408 8.87 6.84 -16.99
C THR A 408 7.48 6.30 -16.62
N THR A 409 6.41 6.84 -17.21
CA THR A 409 5.04 6.33 -17.10
C THR A 409 4.70 5.48 -18.32
N PRO A 410 4.38 4.18 -18.19
CA PRO A 410 4.05 3.33 -19.31
C PRO A 410 2.85 3.85 -20.13
N SER A 411 2.97 3.93 -21.45
CA SER A 411 1.92 4.43 -22.35
C SER A 411 0.60 3.64 -22.28
N TRP A 412 0.69 2.35 -21.97
CA TRP A 412 -0.46 1.47 -21.79
C TRP A 412 -1.19 1.66 -20.46
N SER A 413 -0.56 2.30 -19.47
CA SER A 413 -1.18 2.60 -18.17
C SER A 413 -2.30 3.65 -18.32
N ASN A 414 -3.26 3.70 -17.36
CA ASN A 414 -4.30 4.72 -17.39
C ASN A 414 -3.73 6.13 -17.32
N ARG A 415 -2.66 6.35 -16.52
CA ARG A 415 -1.93 7.63 -16.47
C ARG A 415 -1.29 7.94 -17.81
N GLY A 416 -0.63 6.95 -18.43
CA GLY A 416 -0.02 7.13 -19.76
C GLY A 416 -1.06 7.43 -20.84
N LYS A 417 -2.20 6.72 -20.85
CA LYS A 417 -3.32 6.99 -21.76
C LYS A 417 -3.92 8.38 -21.54
N PHE A 418 -4.11 8.77 -20.28
CA PHE A 418 -4.59 10.10 -19.93
C PHE A 418 -3.64 11.17 -20.48
N ARG A 419 -2.35 11.12 -20.15
CA ARG A 419 -1.34 12.12 -20.53
C ARG A 419 -1.10 12.19 -22.04
N ASN A 420 -1.05 11.04 -22.72
CA ASN A 420 -0.66 10.97 -24.12
C ASN A 420 -1.84 11.16 -25.09
N ARG A 421 -3.09 11.12 -24.60
CA ARG A 421 -4.28 11.25 -25.46
C ARG A 421 -5.25 12.27 -24.89
N PHE A 422 -5.96 11.91 -23.82
CA PHE A 422 -7.07 12.72 -23.30
C PHE A 422 -6.62 14.14 -22.89
N TYR A 423 -5.52 14.25 -22.17
CA TYR A 423 -5.00 15.54 -21.71
C TYR A 423 -4.61 16.45 -22.87
N GLN A 424 -3.95 15.93 -23.87
CA GLN A 424 -3.58 16.68 -25.09
C GLN A 424 -4.82 17.14 -25.86
N GLU A 425 -5.80 16.26 -26.05
CA GLU A 425 -7.05 16.60 -26.72
C GLU A 425 -7.84 17.69 -25.98
N THR A 426 -7.85 17.67 -24.62
CA THR A 426 -8.51 18.75 -23.86
C THR A 426 -7.85 20.11 -24.09
N HIS A 427 -6.52 20.17 -24.21
CA HIS A 427 -5.81 21.40 -24.52
C HIS A 427 -6.05 21.88 -25.97
N ILE A 428 -6.07 20.98 -26.94
CA ILE A 428 -6.39 21.29 -28.32
C ILE A 428 -7.81 21.87 -28.42
N GLN A 429 -8.77 21.26 -27.73
CA GLN A 429 -10.19 21.60 -27.83
C GLN A 429 -10.56 22.88 -27.04
N TYR A 430 -9.98 23.08 -25.86
CA TYR A 430 -10.41 24.12 -24.89
C TYR A 430 -9.31 25.16 -24.59
N GLY A 431 -8.12 25.01 -25.17
CA GLY A 431 -6.96 25.86 -24.93
C GLY A 431 -6.24 25.62 -23.62
N ASP A 432 -5.07 26.25 -23.45
CA ASP A 432 -4.16 26.00 -22.31
C ASP A 432 -4.73 26.40 -20.93
N SER A 433 -5.73 27.30 -20.93
CA SER A 433 -6.40 27.72 -19.68
C SER A 433 -7.37 26.69 -19.10
N VAL A 434 -7.55 25.54 -19.77
CA VAL A 434 -8.47 24.49 -19.29
C VAL A 434 -8.07 23.95 -17.91
N ASP A 435 -6.78 23.86 -17.64
CA ASP A 435 -6.25 23.37 -16.36
C ASP A 435 -6.65 24.28 -15.21
N GLU A 436 -6.48 25.60 -15.36
CA GLU A 436 -6.87 26.57 -14.35
C GLU A 436 -8.37 26.51 -14.06
N LYS A 437 -9.18 26.37 -15.12
CA LYS A 437 -10.65 26.29 -14.97
C LYS A 437 -11.07 25.02 -14.24
N ILE A 438 -10.46 23.88 -14.54
CA ILE A 438 -10.74 22.61 -13.87
C ILE A 438 -10.33 22.69 -12.38
N ILE A 439 -9.16 23.26 -12.09
CA ILE A 439 -8.71 23.48 -10.71
C ILE A 439 -9.66 24.44 -9.99
N GLN A 440 -10.07 25.51 -10.61
CA GLN A 440 -11.01 26.49 -10.05
C GLN A 440 -12.36 25.86 -9.70
N VAL A 441 -12.90 24.99 -10.57
CA VAL A 441 -14.12 24.24 -10.31
C VAL A 441 -13.93 23.32 -9.09
N ALA A 442 -12.83 22.59 -9.03
CA ALA A 442 -12.53 21.72 -7.90
C ALA A 442 -12.38 22.51 -6.58
N ASP A 443 -11.73 23.66 -6.59
CA ASP A 443 -11.57 24.53 -5.41
C ASP A 443 -12.92 25.14 -4.97
N THR A 444 -13.79 25.50 -5.93
CA THR A 444 -15.16 25.97 -5.63
C THR A 444 -15.98 24.87 -4.96
N LEU A 445 -15.94 23.65 -5.52
CA LEU A 445 -16.63 22.50 -4.92
C LEU A 445 -16.12 22.19 -3.52
N SER A 446 -14.81 22.29 -3.31
CA SER A 446 -14.22 22.12 -1.97
C SER A 446 -14.71 23.18 -0.98
N THR A 447 -14.84 24.42 -1.42
CA THR A 447 -15.39 25.51 -0.60
C THR A 447 -16.84 25.22 -0.22
N VAL A 448 -17.67 24.80 -1.18
CA VAL A 448 -19.07 24.40 -0.93
C VAL A 448 -19.11 23.21 0.04
N GLY A 449 -18.27 22.21 -0.16
CA GLY A 449 -18.17 21.06 0.74
C GLY A 449 -17.82 21.47 2.18
N ASN A 450 -16.87 22.38 2.36
CA ASN A 450 -16.52 22.91 3.68
C ASN A 450 -17.68 23.66 4.34
N ILE A 451 -18.48 24.38 3.58
CA ILE A 451 -19.70 25.07 4.09
C ILE A 451 -20.70 24.01 4.57
N ILE A 452 -20.99 23.00 3.75
CA ILE A 452 -21.90 21.89 4.12
C ILE A 452 -21.38 21.17 5.37
N ASP A 453 -20.11 20.88 5.43
CA ASP A 453 -19.46 20.24 6.57
C ASP A 453 -19.65 21.05 7.86
N ASN A 454 -19.41 22.36 7.78
CA ASN A 454 -19.50 23.22 8.95
C ASN A 454 -20.95 23.48 9.41
N LEU A 455 -21.88 23.61 8.47
CA LEU A 455 -23.27 23.96 8.78
C LEU A 455 -24.15 22.73 9.08
N ILE A 456 -23.85 21.59 8.46
CA ILE A 456 -24.69 20.40 8.56
C ILE A 456 -23.97 19.28 9.31
N TYR A 457 -22.89 18.72 8.76
CA TYR A 457 -22.31 17.49 9.28
C TYR A 457 -21.63 17.65 10.64
N LYS A 458 -20.76 18.63 10.83
CA LYS A 458 -20.06 18.83 12.12
C LYS A 458 -21.00 19.10 13.30
N PRO A 459 -22.05 19.93 13.19
CA PRO A 459 -23.02 20.08 14.26
C PRO A 459 -23.74 18.77 14.60
N ILE A 460 -24.12 17.97 13.57
CA ILE A 460 -24.73 16.65 13.76
C ILE A 460 -23.75 15.76 14.55
N TYR A 461 -22.50 15.61 14.11
CA TYR A 461 -21.52 14.75 14.78
C TYR A 461 -21.21 15.18 16.21
N LYS A 462 -21.17 16.50 16.48
CA LYS A 462 -20.96 17.04 17.82
C LYS A 462 -22.14 16.76 18.79
N SER A 463 -23.33 16.51 18.25
CA SER A 463 -24.51 16.21 19.07
C SER A 463 -24.56 14.75 19.53
N TYR A 464 -23.63 13.89 19.08
CA TYR A 464 -23.64 12.48 19.41
C TYR A 464 -23.39 12.23 20.91
N ASN A 465 -24.38 11.60 21.56
CA ASN A 465 -24.27 11.14 22.94
C ASN A 465 -23.84 9.65 22.94
N ASN A 466 -22.63 9.37 23.40
CA ASN A 466 -22.07 8.03 23.40
C ASN A 466 -22.76 7.07 24.40
N ILE A 467 -23.30 7.60 25.51
CA ILE A 467 -23.96 6.78 26.53
C ILE A 467 -25.33 6.30 26.03
N GLU A 468 -26.11 7.21 25.51
CA GLU A 468 -27.48 6.93 25.04
C GLU A 468 -27.50 6.43 23.60
N LYS A 469 -26.39 6.57 22.88
CA LYS A 469 -26.24 6.30 21.42
C LYS A 469 -27.28 7.08 20.60
N ILE A 470 -27.44 8.36 20.89
CA ILE A 470 -28.39 9.27 20.27
C ILE A 470 -27.65 10.40 19.56
N ILE A 471 -28.20 10.83 18.41
CA ILE A 471 -27.69 11.96 17.63
C ILE A 471 -28.83 12.85 17.17
N ASP A 472 -28.64 14.17 17.20
CA ASP A 472 -29.58 15.16 16.63
C ASP A 472 -29.34 15.25 15.11
N VAL A 473 -30.36 14.90 14.35
CA VAL A 473 -30.36 14.91 12.87
C VAL A 473 -31.30 15.98 12.28
N SER A 474 -31.74 16.93 13.09
CA SER A 474 -32.67 17.99 12.65
C SER A 474 -32.16 18.70 11.41
N ARG A 475 -30.87 19.07 11.40
CA ARG A 475 -30.23 19.72 10.24
C ARG A 475 -30.19 18.85 8.97
N ALA A 476 -30.08 17.53 9.12
CA ALA A 476 -30.11 16.61 7.99
C ALA A 476 -31.50 16.55 7.36
N ILE A 477 -32.53 16.62 8.18
CA ILE A 477 -33.93 16.62 7.74
C ILE A 477 -34.31 17.99 7.15
N GLU A 478 -33.94 19.09 7.80
CA GLU A 478 -34.18 20.46 7.30
C GLU A 478 -33.47 20.72 5.96
N ALA A 479 -32.28 20.15 5.77
CA ALA A 479 -31.53 20.24 4.52
C ALA A 479 -31.98 19.23 3.45
N GLU A 480 -33.00 18.42 3.74
CA GLU A 480 -33.54 17.38 2.84
C GLU A 480 -32.44 16.51 2.21
N LEU A 481 -31.47 16.05 3.03
CA LEU A 481 -30.32 15.30 2.54
C LEU A 481 -30.76 14.08 1.74
N ASP A 482 -30.12 13.90 0.59
CA ASP A 482 -30.28 12.74 -0.26
C ASP A 482 -29.63 11.46 0.34
N VAL A 483 -29.68 10.36 -0.41
CA VAL A 483 -29.11 9.07 -0.01
C VAL A 483 -27.61 9.19 0.30
N ASN A 484 -26.85 10.01 -0.45
CA ASN A 484 -25.41 10.19 -0.23
C ASN A 484 -25.13 11.02 1.04
N GLY A 485 -25.93 12.04 1.28
CA GLY A 485 -25.84 12.83 2.51
C GLY A 485 -26.10 11.99 3.76
N TRP A 486 -27.13 11.17 3.75
CA TRP A 486 -27.42 10.23 4.83
C TRP A 486 -26.36 9.13 4.96
N LEU A 487 -25.84 8.62 3.83
CA LEU A 487 -24.76 7.64 3.85
C LEU A 487 -23.50 8.21 4.54
N ASN A 488 -23.14 9.46 4.28
CA ASN A 488 -22.02 10.14 4.93
C ASN A 488 -22.20 10.22 6.45
N ILE A 489 -23.38 10.59 6.91
CA ILE A 489 -23.69 10.66 8.35
C ILE A 489 -23.57 9.27 8.99
N LEU A 490 -24.23 8.27 8.41
CA LEU A 490 -24.26 6.92 8.97
C LEU A 490 -22.89 6.24 8.91
N GLU A 491 -22.11 6.45 7.83
CA GLU A 491 -20.74 5.94 7.72
C GLU A 491 -19.84 6.54 8.80
N HIS A 492 -19.91 7.87 9.00
CA HIS A 492 -19.11 8.54 10.03
C HIS A 492 -19.44 8.02 11.43
N ILE A 493 -20.71 7.83 11.75
CA ILE A 493 -21.15 7.35 13.06
C ILE A 493 -20.73 5.88 13.25
N CYS A 494 -20.98 5.03 12.27
CA CYS A 494 -20.59 3.63 12.33
C CYS A 494 -19.09 3.46 12.54
N HIS A 495 -18.28 4.22 11.82
CA HIS A 495 -16.83 4.11 11.88
C HIS A 495 -16.24 4.72 13.15
N ASN A 496 -16.60 5.98 13.48
CA ASN A 496 -15.90 6.73 14.52
C ASN A 496 -16.50 6.54 15.92
N PHE A 497 -17.80 6.27 16.03
CA PHE A 497 -18.45 6.15 17.33
C PHE A 497 -18.88 4.72 17.68
N LEU A 498 -19.37 3.96 16.70
CA LEU A 498 -19.88 2.62 16.95
C LEU A 498 -18.85 1.52 16.65
N GLN A 499 -17.75 1.85 15.95
CA GLN A 499 -16.67 0.93 15.54
C GLN A 499 -17.16 -0.30 14.76
N ILE A 500 -18.17 -0.13 13.93
CA ILE A 500 -18.74 -1.14 13.04
C ILE A 500 -18.61 -0.74 11.58
N SER A 501 -18.76 -1.72 10.68
CA SER A 501 -18.79 -1.44 9.24
C SER A 501 -20.03 -0.64 8.85
N LYS A 502 -19.89 0.23 7.84
CA LYS A 502 -21.00 1.05 7.32
C LYS A 502 -22.18 0.23 6.79
N PRO A 503 -23.40 0.77 6.76
CA PRO A 503 -24.54 0.15 6.09
C PRO A 503 -24.36 0.16 4.57
N SER A 504 -25.10 -0.71 3.87
CA SER A 504 -25.12 -0.72 2.40
C SER A 504 -25.87 0.50 1.86
N ILE A 505 -25.46 0.98 0.68
CA ILE A 505 -26.18 2.07 0.00
C ILE A 505 -27.66 1.72 -0.24
N HIS A 506 -27.94 0.44 -0.49
CA HIS A 506 -29.32 -0.05 -0.68
C HIS A 506 -30.16 0.12 0.60
N SER A 507 -29.62 -0.22 1.77
CA SER A 507 -30.32 -0.04 3.05
C SER A 507 -30.58 1.44 3.34
N VAL A 508 -29.57 2.32 3.07
CA VAL A 508 -29.72 3.75 3.25
C VAL A 508 -30.75 4.33 2.29
N LYS A 509 -30.76 3.87 1.03
CA LYS A 509 -31.79 4.27 0.06
C LYS A 509 -33.20 3.92 0.54
N GLN A 510 -33.42 2.71 1.03
CA GLN A 510 -34.70 2.31 1.61
C GLN A 510 -35.08 3.14 2.84
N PHE A 511 -34.13 3.51 3.68
CA PHE A 511 -34.35 4.37 4.82
C PHE A 511 -34.82 5.77 4.38
N VAL A 512 -34.11 6.40 3.44
CA VAL A 512 -34.47 7.72 2.90
C VAL A 512 -35.83 7.70 2.21
N GLU A 513 -36.12 6.67 1.40
CA GLU A 513 -37.44 6.50 0.76
C GLU A 513 -38.58 6.40 1.78
N ARG A 514 -38.36 5.76 2.94
CA ARG A 514 -39.35 5.68 4.00
C ARG A 514 -39.51 7.02 4.74
N LEU A 515 -38.41 7.78 4.91
CA LEU A 515 -38.49 9.12 5.49
C LEU A 515 -39.38 10.04 4.64
N THR A 516 -39.21 10.01 3.32
CA THR A 516 -39.91 10.88 2.38
C THR A 516 -41.36 10.42 2.15
N LYS A 517 -41.58 9.11 1.86
CA LYS A 517 -42.93 8.58 1.57
C LYS A 517 -43.92 8.63 2.73
N ASN A 518 -43.42 8.54 3.97
CA ASN A 518 -44.31 8.50 5.15
C ASN A 518 -44.59 9.88 5.73
N ASN A 519 -44.22 10.97 5.07
CA ASN A 519 -44.34 12.33 5.62
C ASN A 519 -43.95 12.35 7.12
N PHE A 520 -42.81 11.73 7.44
CA PHE A 520 -42.37 11.53 8.82
C PHE A 520 -42.40 12.83 9.63
N THR A 521 -42.13 13.94 8.95
CA THR A 521 -42.11 15.29 9.56
C THR A 521 -43.54 15.76 9.97
N THR A 522 -44.59 15.24 9.38
CA THR A 522 -45.99 15.71 9.59
C THR A 522 -46.90 14.74 10.34
N GLN A 523 -46.69 13.42 10.24
CA GLN A 523 -47.68 12.44 10.71
C GLN A 523 -47.18 11.43 11.76
N LYS A 524 -45.86 11.11 11.82
CA LYS A 524 -45.36 10.06 12.72
C LYS A 524 -44.38 10.62 13.76
N LYS A 525 -44.57 10.19 15.02
CA LYS A 525 -43.67 10.54 16.12
C LYS A 525 -42.39 9.68 16.16
N GLU A 526 -42.42 8.46 15.60
CA GLU A 526 -41.31 7.48 15.67
C GLU A 526 -41.33 6.55 14.45
N MET A 527 -40.15 6.18 13.95
CA MET A 527 -39.97 5.17 12.90
C MET A 527 -38.76 4.29 13.20
N LYS A 528 -38.98 2.95 13.14
CA LYS A 528 -37.93 1.93 13.30
C LYS A 528 -37.44 1.44 11.96
N PHE A 529 -36.13 1.26 11.83
CA PHE A 529 -35.52 0.79 10.61
C PHE A 529 -34.28 -0.09 10.87
N GLN A 530 -34.19 -1.24 10.17
CA GLN A 530 -33.06 -2.13 10.22
C GLN A 530 -32.07 -1.76 9.11
N LEU A 531 -30.91 -1.22 9.46
CA LEU A 531 -29.88 -0.86 8.49
C LEU A 531 -28.97 -2.04 8.13
N LYS A 532 -28.72 -2.94 9.09
CA LYS A 532 -27.92 -4.17 8.95
C LYS A 532 -28.44 -5.22 9.93
N SER A 533 -27.97 -6.48 9.79
CA SER A 533 -28.31 -7.57 10.72
C SER A 533 -28.06 -7.21 12.20
N ASN A 534 -26.99 -6.44 12.44
CA ASN A 534 -26.56 -6.00 13.77
C ASN A 534 -26.69 -4.48 14.01
N LEU A 535 -27.49 -3.76 13.23
CA LEU A 535 -27.69 -2.33 13.40
C LEU A 535 -29.13 -1.94 13.11
N GLN A 536 -29.89 -1.64 14.16
CA GLN A 536 -31.22 -1.05 14.09
C GLN A 536 -31.16 0.42 14.49
N ILE A 537 -31.96 1.25 13.86
CA ILE A 537 -32.13 2.65 14.25
C ILE A 537 -33.59 2.97 14.53
N ILE A 538 -33.81 3.90 15.44
CA ILE A 538 -35.10 4.52 15.67
C ILE A 538 -34.93 6.03 15.45
N ILE A 539 -35.66 6.57 14.49
CA ILE A 539 -35.77 8.02 14.33
C ILE A 539 -37.05 8.50 14.99
N TYR A 540 -36.97 9.55 15.79
CA TYR A 540 -38.12 10.10 16.50
C TYR A 540 -38.07 11.62 16.55
N LYS A 541 -39.24 12.22 16.68
CA LYS A 541 -39.45 13.66 16.81
C LYS A 541 -39.70 14.00 18.29
N ASN A 542 -38.93 14.93 18.80
CA ASN A 542 -39.16 15.48 20.12
C ASN A 542 -39.94 16.79 19.97
N ASN A 543 -41.22 16.80 20.40
CA ASN A 543 -42.04 18.01 20.39
C ASN A 543 -41.58 18.87 21.58
N THR A 544 -41.09 20.07 21.32
CA THR A 544 -40.95 21.10 22.33
C THR A 544 -42.34 21.76 22.50
N ASP A 545 -42.82 21.88 23.72
CA ASP A 545 -44.13 22.55 24.02
C ASP A 545 -44.12 24.04 23.66
N ASP A 546 -43.04 24.57 23.18
CA ASP A 546 -42.85 25.97 22.77
C ASP A 546 -42.94 26.07 21.24
N GLU A 547 -44.03 26.63 20.73
CA GLU A 547 -44.30 26.81 19.28
C GLU A 547 -43.23 27.68 18.57
N SER A 548 -42.36 28.38 19.32
CA SER A 548 -41.26 29.19 18.79
C SER A 548 -39.99 28.39 18.48
N ILE A 549 -39.88 27.13 18.92
CA ILE A 549 -38.70 26.30 18.75
C ILE A 549 -38.95 25.26 17.67
N SER A 550 -38.13 25.20 16.62
CA SER A 550 -38.19 24.21 15.54
C SER A 550 -38.16 22.78 16.11
N ASN A 551 -38.97 21.89 15.52
CA ASN A 551 -39.03 20.48 15.91
C ASN A 551 -37.67 19.83 15.81
N LYS A 552 -37.23 19.13 16.85
CA LYS A 552 -35.97 18.39 16.84
C LYS A 552 -36.16 16.94 16.50
N TYR A 553 -35.26 16.40 15.68
CA TYR A 553 -35.29 15.02 15.21
C TYR A 553 -34.02 14.31 15.69
N TYR A 554 -34.20 13.11 16.24
CA TYR A 554 -33.10 12.32 16.81
C TYR A 554 -33.08 10.92 16.22
N ILE A 555 -31.89 10.36 16.07
CA ILE A 555 -31.69 8.93 15.78
C ILE A 555 -31.06 8.27 17.00
N LYS A 556 -31.64 7.16 17.45
CA LYS A 556 -31.08 6.26 18.44
C LYS A 556 -30.61 4.98 17.77
N PHE A 557 -29.40 4.54 18.11
CA PHE A 557 -28.75 3.36 17.53
C PHE A 557 -28.84 2.17 18.49
N PHE A 558 -29.16 0.99 17.95
CA PHE A 558 -29.20 -0.29 18.64
C PHE A 558 -28.29 -1.25 17.89
N ILE A 559 -27.29 -1.81 18.59
CA ILE A 559 -26.26 -2.69 18.04
C ILE A 559 -26.47 -4.09 18.60
#